data_3d91da45a07ed7a9164ebf8016d25dd1
#
_entry.id   3d91da45a07ed7a9164ebf8016d25dd1
#
_cell.length_a   1.000
_cell.length_b   1.000
_cell.length_c   1.000
_cell.angle_alpha   90.00
_cell.angle_beta   90.00
_cell.angle_gamma   90.00
#
_symmetry.space_group_name_H-M   'P 1'
#
loop_
_entity.id
_entity.type
_entity.pdbx_description
1 polymer ?
#
loop_
_entity_poly.entity_id
_entity_poly.type
_entity_poly.pdbx_seq_one_letter_code
_entity_poly.pdbx_strand_id
1 'polypeptide(L)'
;MADNDRGPGALADFFRNIQGSYVDQTEALARGLGQVITFEHVPTGTRVTFKAFLKNFQDQYSSRWNAHSGYGRMDDAMQFESTKRTMTLGFDVVAGDLTEAKQNLSRISTLAQMLYPTFEGDSGPQTIKAAPLLKVKFMNWAQDSENGMGLVCACQGFAYQPTLEPGVFTAREKNGKNKNVLYPKVCTITTNLTI
;
A
#
# COMPACT_ATOMS: atom_id res chain seq x y z
N MET A 1 40.02 25.39 -30.66
CA MET A 1 40.58 24.09 -30.21
C MET A 1 40.20 23.96 -28.74
N ALA A 2 39.12 23.27 -28.45
CA ALA A 2 38.68 22.98 -27.09
C ALA A 2 39.06 21.52 -26.83
N ASP A 3 39.97 21.38 -25.88
CA ASP A 3 40.59 20.14 -25.49
C ASP A 3 39.55 19.28 -24.75
N ASN A 4 39.30 18.10 -25.29
CA ASN A 4 38.30 17.14 -24.81
C ASN A 4 39.01 16.10 -23.93
N ASP A 5 39.62 16.56 -22.83
CA ASP A 5 40.30 15.69 -21.87
C ASP A 5 39.26 15.11 -20.86
N ARG A 6 38.43 14.20 -21.35
CA ARG A 6 37.67 13.29 -20.49
C ARG A 6 38.58 12.09 -20.19
N GLY A 7 39.45 12.27 -19.20
CA GLY A 7 40.31 11.19 -18.71
C GLY A 7 39.53 9.94 -18.29
N PRO A 8 40.18 8.78 -18.23
CA PRO A 8 39.54 7.46 -17.94
C PRO A 8 38.88 7.39 -16.58
N GLY A 9 39.06 8.39 -15.70
CA GLY A 9 38.39 8.50 -14.43
C GLY A 9 36.89 8.84 -14.49
N ALA A 10 36.50 9.67 -15.46
CA ALA A 10 35.08 10.10 -15.56
C ALA A 10 34.13 8.96 -15.93
N LEU A 11 34.59 8.00 -16.76
CA LEU A 11 33.82 6.79 -17.06
C LEU A 11 33.79 5.82 -15.86
N ALA A 12 34.91 5.70 -15.15
CA ALA A 12 34.95 4.85 -13.94
C ALA A 12 34.06 5.41 -12.82
N ASP A 13 34.01 6.73 -12.64
CA ASP A 13 33.11 7.39 -11.67
C ASP A 13 31.64 7.31 -12.12
N PHE A 14 31.37 7.39 -13.41
CA PHE A 14 30.04 7.16 -13.96
C PHE A 14 29.55 5.72 -13.69
N PHE A 15 30.41 4.71 -13.96
CA PHE A 15 30.07 3.31 -13.68
C PHE A 15 30.02 3.02 -12.17
N ARG A 16 30.82 3.67 -11.34
CA ARG A 16 30.76 3.55 -9.89
C ARG A 16 29.49 4.15 -9.32
N ASN A 17 29.03 5.29 -9.84
CA ASN A 17 27.75 5.89 -9.50
C ASN A 17 26.55 5.05 -9.98
N ILE A 18 26.63 4.37 -11.11
CA ILE A 18 25.61 3.42 -11.57
C ILE A 18 25.56 2.18 -10.67
N GLN A 19 26.70 1.67 -10.18
CA GLN A 19 26.74 0.54 -9.26
C GLN A 19 26.31 0.90 -7.83
N GLY A 20 26.37 2.18 -7.44
CA GLY A 20 26.01 2.63 -6.07
C GLY A 20 24.54 2.95 -5.86
N SER A 21 23.75 3.10 -6.92
CA SER A 21 22.33 3.41 -6.84
C SER A 21 21.60 2.69 -7.97
N TYR A 22 21.32 1.41 -7.74
CA TYR A 22 20.27 0.75 -8.52
C TYR A 22 18.94 1.37 -8.07
N VAL A 23 18.66 2.57 -8.58
CA VAL A 23 17.33 3.15 -8.50
C VAL A 23 16.47 2.30 -9.41
N ASP A 24 15.53 1.57 -8.84
CA ASP A 24 14.58 0.81 -9.62
C ASP A 24 13.83 1.77 -10.57
N GLN A 25 14.29 1.83 -11.81
CA GLN A 25 13.71 2.69 -12.84
C GLN A 25 12.25 2.35 -13.09
N THR A 26 11.84 1.11 -12.79
CA THR A 26 10.44 0.67 -12.94
C THR A 26 9.57 1.26 -11.84
N GLU A 27 10.09 1.50 -10.63
CA GLU A 27 9.35 2.21 -9.57
C GLU A 27 9.19 3.69 -9.93
N ALA A 28 10.22 4.33 -10.46
CA ALA A 28 10.16 5.71 -10.92
C ALA A 28 9.16 5.88 -12.07
N LEU A 29 9.15 4.95 -13.02
CA LEU A 29 8.20 4.93 -14.13
C LEU A 29 6.76 4.72 -13.63
N ALA A 30 6.54 3.73 -12.76
CA ALA A 30 5.22 3.45 -12.19
C ALA A 30 4.67 4.65 -11.40
N ARG A 31 5.53 5.35 -10.64
CA ARG A 31 5.16 6.59 -9.94
C ARG A 31 4.83 7.72 -10.90
N GLY A 32 5.63 7.91 -11.95
CA GLY A 32 5.41 8.93 -12.97
C GLY A 32 4.12 8.74 -13.75
N LEU A 33 3.73 7.49 -14.01
CA LEU A 33 2.47 7.12 -14.66
C LEU A 33 1.29 7.00 -13.68
N GLY A 34 1.51 7.17 -12.36
CA GLY A 34 0.47 6.99 -11.35
C GLY A 34 0.02 5.53 -11.15
N GLN A 35 0.75 4.55 -11.69
CA GLN A 35 0.45 3.11 -11.61
C GLN A 35 0.96 2.52 -10.29
N VAL A 36 0.59 3.16 -9.20
CA VAL A 36 0.99 2.76 -7.86
C VAL A 36 -0.23 2.72 -6.94
N ILE A 37 -0.19 1.82 -5.97
CA ILE A 37 -1.18 1.77 -4.90
C ILE A 37 -0.63 2.58 -3.73
N THR A 38 -1.37 3.58 -3.29
CA THR A 38 -0.98 4.46 -2.20
C THR A 38 -1.95 4.31 -1.04
N PHE A 39 -1.40 4.05 0.15
CA PHE A 39 -2.12 4.09 1.42
C PHE A 39 -1.60 5.27 2.23
N GLU A 40 -2.50 6.07 2.77
CA GLU A 40 -2.19 7.19 3.64
C GLU A 40 -2.99 7.08 4.92
N HIS A 41 -2.30 7.11 6.06
CA HIS A 41 -2.93 7.10 7.38
C HIS A 41 -3.42 8.50 7.72
N VAL A 42 -4.74 8.68 7.82
CA VAL A 42 -5.36 10.00 8.01
C VAL A 42 -4.86 10.72 9.27
N PRO A 43 -4.78 10.05 10.45
CA PRO A 43 -4.38 10.75 11.67
C PRO A 43 -2.92 11.24 11.69
N THR A 44 -1.99 10.51 11.06
CA THR A 44 -0.55 10.82 11.11
C THR A 44 -0.03 11.42 9.81
N GLY A 45 -0.79 11.35 8.72
CA GLY A 45 -0.33 11.73 7.39
C GLY A 45 0.76 10.80 6.80
N THR A 46 1.06 9.69 7.46
CA THR A 46 2.05 8.73 6.99
C THR A 46 1.55 8.09 5.72
N ARG A 47 2.42 8.03 4.69
CA ARG A 47 2.07 7.50 3.37
C ARG A 47 2.98 6.34 2.99
N VAL A 48 2.37 5.28 2.47
CA VAL A 48 3.07 4.12 1.90
C VAL A 48 2.58 3.90 0.48
N THR A 49 3.53 3.69 -0.43
CA THR A 49 3.26 3.48 -1.85
C THR A 49 3.88 2.17 -2.29
N PHE A 50 3.11 1.36 -3.00
CA PHE A 50 3.55 0.10 -3.57
C PHE A 50 3.54 0.16 -5.10
N LYS A 51 4.66 -0.22 -5.71
CA LYS A 51 4.69 -0.70 -7.08
C LYS A 51 4.13 -2.14 -7.03
N ALA A 52 2.95 -2.35 -7.57
CA ALA A 52 2.24 -3.58 -7.34
C ALA A 52 1.60 -4.13 -8.61
N PHE A 53 1.59 -5.44 -8.71
CA PHE A 53 0.86 -6.15 -9.76
C PHE A 53 -0.51 -6.52 -9.22
N LEU A 54 -1.55 -5.89 -9.77
CA LEU A 54 -2.92 -6.14 -9.35
C LEU A 54 -3.34 -7.55 -9.76
N LYS A 55 -3.82 -8.33 -8.79
CA LYS A 55 -4.39 -9.67 -8.99
C LYS A 55 -5.91 -9.66 -8.96
N ASN A 56 -6.46 -8.94 -8.00
CA ASN A 56 -7.90 -8.86 -7.79
C ASN A 56 -8.30 -7.45 -7.37
N PHE A 57 -9.33 -6.96 -8.02
CA PHE A 57 -9.99 -5.71 -7.66
C PHE A 57 -11.49 -5.94 -7.73
N GLN A 58 -12.18 -5.77 -6.62
CA GLN A 58 -13.61 -5.87 -6.52
C GLN A 58 -14.14 -4.65 -5.78
N ASP A 59 -15.07 -3.95 -6.40
CA ASP A 59 -15.78 -2.82 -5.82
C ASP A 59 -17.27 -3.13 -5.78
N GLN A 60 -17.83 -3.28 -4.59
CA GLN A 60 -19.19 -3.71 -4.36
C GLN A 60 -19.97 -2.61 -3.67
N TYR A 61 -21.12 -2.29 -4.26
CA TYR A 61 -22.12 -1.36 -3.73
C TYR A 61 -23.32 -2.16 -3.29
N SER A 62 -23.70 -2.06 -2.03
CA SER A 62 -24.91 -2.70 -1.48
C SER A 62 -25.80 -1.66 -0.82
N SER A 63 -27.03 -1.56 -1.35
CA SER A 63 -28.07 -0.70 -0.80
C SER A 63 -29.02 -1.53 0.05
N ARG A 64 -29.36 -1.02 1.23
CA ARG A 64 -30.29 -1.63 2.16
C ARG A 64 -31.60 -0.86 2.15
N TRP A 65 -32.67 -1.62 1.92
CA TRP A 65 -34.04 -1.12 1.87
C TRP A 65 -34.90 -1.91 2.85
N ASN A 66 -35.73 -1.24 3.61
CA ASN A 66 -36.74 -1.86 4.45
C ASN A 66 -38.11 -1.77 3.76
N ALA A 67 -38.77 -2.91 3.62
CA ALA A 67 -40.13 -3.01 3.08
C ALA A 67 -41.13 -2.93 4.24
N HIS A 68 -42.10 -2.05 4.12
CA HIS A 68 -43.25 -1.95 5.03
C HIS A 68 -44.52 -2.27 4.29
N SER A 69 -45.14 -3.39 4.64
CA SER A 69 -46.47 -3.75 4.12
C SER A 69 -47.57 -3.02 4.90
N GLY A 70 -48.47 -2.36 4.18
CA GLY A 70 -49.64 -1.69 4.75
C GLY A 70 -50.92 -2.50 4.49
N TYR A 71 -51.82 -2.52 5.47
CA TYR A 71 -53.11 -3.16 5.30
C TYR A 71 -53.88 -2.56 4.11
N GLY A 72 -54.34 -3.42 3.17
CA GLY A 72 -55.03 -2.98 1.97
C GLY A 72 -54.17 -2.51 0.80
N ARG A 73 -52.84 -2.63 0.89
CA ARG A 73 -51.89 -2.37 -0.22
C ARG A 73 -51.29 -3.67 -0.72
N MET A 74 -51.21 -3.85 -2.02
CA MET A 74 -50.50 -4.98 -2.64
C MET A 74 -49.01 -4.69 -2.76
N ASP A 75 -48.63 -3.42 -2.85
CA ASP A 75 -47.25 -2.97 -3.01
C ASP A 75 -46.67 -2.51 -1.64
N ASP A 76 -45.50 -3.03 -1.30
CA ASP A 76 -44.78 -2.60 -0.10
C ASP A 76 -44.20 -1.19 -0.26
N ALA A 77 -44.28 -0.40 0.79
CA ALA A 77 -43.59 0.88 0.85
C ALA A 77 -42.10 0.63 1.16
N MET A 78 -41.23 0.96 0.22
CA MET A 78 -39.78 0.78 0.36
C MET A 78 -39.12 2.02 0.99
N GLN A 79 -38.49 1.83 2.14
CA GLN A 79 -37.76 2.86 2.82
C GLN A 79 -36.26 2.60 2.67
N PHE A 80 -35.52 3.58 2.13
CA PHE A 80 -34.06 3.52 2.05
C PHE A 80 -33.44 3.65 3.43
N GLU A 81 -32.47 2.78 3.77
CA GLU A 81 -31.75 2.81 5.04
C GLU A 81 -30.30 3.29 4.85
N SER A 82 -29.56 2.64 3.99
CA SER A 82 -28.14 2.96 3.76
C SER A 82 -27.62 2.35 2.47
N THR A 83 -26.52 2.92 1.98
CA THR A 83 -25.68 2.29 0.95
C THR A 83 -24.27 2.11 1.52
N LYS A 84 -23.73 0.89 1.39
CA LYS A 84 -22.35 0.56 1.78
C LYS A 84 -21.54 0.27 0.53
N ARG A 85 -20.32 0.79 0.49
CA ARG A 85 -19.35 0.46 -0.53
C ARG A 85 -18.21 -0.32 0.12
N THR A 86 -17.94 -1.52 -0.38
CA THR A 86 -16.84 -2.37 0.07
C THR A 86 -15.91 -2.65 -1.09
N MET A 87 -14.63 -2.48 -0.87
CA MET A 87 -13.60 -2.69 -1.88
C MET A 87 -12.63 -3.77 -1.40
N THR A 88 -12.41 -4.78 -2.23
CA THR A 88 -11.38 -5.79 -2.02
C THR A 88 -10.26 -5.56 -3.01
N LEU A 89 -9.04 -5.44 -2.50
CA LEU A 89 -7.84 -5.16 -3.28
C LEU A 89 -6.80 -6.24 -3.00
N GLY A 90 -6.45 -7.03 -4.01
CA GLY A 90 -5.41 -8.05 -3.96
C GLY A 90 -4.30 -7.73 -4.96
N PHE A 91 -3.05 -7.66 -4.51
CA PHE A 91 -1.91 -7.33 -5.34
C PHE A 91 -0.63 -8.02 -4.89
N ASP A 92 0.27 -8.24 -5.85
CA ASP A 92 1.60 -8.77 -5.60
C ASP A 92 2.62 -7.63 -5.56
N VAL A 93 3.49 -7.73 -4.59
CA VAL A 93 4.69 -6.89 -4.47
C VAL A 93 5.89 -7.75 -4.79
N VAL A 94 6.58 -7.41 -5.87
CA VAL A 94 7.75 -8.14 -6.37
C VAL A 94 9.01 -7.35 -6.06
N ALA A 95 10.07 -8.05 -5.68
CA ALA A 95 11.39 -7.48 -5.46
C ALA A 95 12.39 -8.14 -6.42
N GLY A 96 13.06 -7.33 -7.23
CA GLY A 96 14.14 -7.75 -8.13
C GLY A 96 15.49 -7.87 -7.43
N ASP A 97 15.69 -7.12 -6.34
CA ASP A 97 16.93 -7.10 -5.56
C ASP A 97 16.67 -7.19 -4.05
N LEU A 98 17.70 -7.55 -3.30
CA LEU A 98 17.67 -7.62 -1.84
C LEU A 98 17.30 -6.27 -1.19
N THR A 99 17.79 -5.16 -1.76
CA THR A 99 17.50 -3.82 -1.25
C THR A 99 16.01 -3.49 -1.39
N GLU A 100 15.44 -3.80 -2.53
CA GLU A 100 14.00 -3.64 -2.80
C GLU A 100 13.16 -4.54 -1.89
N ALA A 101 13.58 -5.80 -1.67
CA ALA A 101 12.90 -6.71 -0.75
C ALA A 101 12.86 -6.19 0.69
N LYS A 102 13.96 -5.58 1.16
CA LYS A 102 14.01 -4.91 2.47
C LYS A 102 13.07 -3.72 2.54
N GLN A 103 13.04 -2.88 1.51
CA GLN A 103 12.13 -1.73 1.42
C GLN A 103 10.67 -2.18 1.40
N ASN A 104 10.36 -3.22 0.64
CA ASN A 104 9.01 -3.75 0.56
C ASN A 104 8.54 -4.29 1.91
N LEU A 105 9.38 -5.02 2.63
CA LEU A 105 9.06 -5.49 3.97
C LEU A 105 8.87 -4.33 4.97
N SER A 106 9.70 -3.29 4.88
CA SER A 106 9.54 -2.07 5.68
C SER A 106 8.22 -1.36 5.38
N ARG A 107 7.83 -1.24 4.11
CA ARG A 107 6.55 -0.68 3.68
C ARG A 107 5.36 -1.47 4.22
N ILE A 108 5.45 -2.82 4.20
CA ILE A 108 4.42 -3.70 4.76
C ILE A 108 4.32 -3.53 6.27
N SER A 109 5.46 -3.45 6.97
CA SER A 109 5.49 -3.16 8.41
C SER A 109 4.82 -1.81 8.73
N THR A 110 5.08 -0.77 7.94
CA THR A 110 4.45 0.54 8.11
C THR A 110 2.95 0.46 7.85
N LEU A 111 2.52 -0.29 6.81
CA LEU A 111 1.10 -0.51 6.55
C LEU A 111 0.41 -1.23 7.74
N ALA A 112 1.08 -2.21 8.35
CA ALA A 112 0.58 -2.87 9.54
C ALA A 112 0.43 -1.90 10.72
N GLN A 113 1.40 -1.01 10.92
CA GLN A 113 1.33 0.02 11.97
C GLN A 113 0.18 1.00 11.76
N MET A 114 -0.18 1.31 10.50
CA MET A 114 -1.31 2.18 10.18
C MET A 114 -2.68 1.61 10.57
N LEU A 115 -2.79 0.32 10.89
CA LEU A 115 -4.04 -0.29 11.39
C LEU A 115 -4.25 -0.06 12.89
N TYR A 116 -3.24 0.46 13.57
CA TYR A 116 -3.37 0.77 15.00
C TYR A 116 -3.81 2.22 15.20
N PRO A 117 -4.66 2.48 16.20
CA PRO A 117 -5.09 3.84 16.50
C PRO A 117 -3.93 4.68 17.03
N THR A 118 -4.05 5.99 16.92
CA THR A 118 -3.14 6.91 17.61
C THR A 118 -3.60 7.11 19.05
N PHE A 119 -2.64 7.15 19.98
CA PHE A 119 -2.89 7.34 21.40
C PHE A 119 -2.45 8.73 21.85
N GLU A 120 -3.05 9.25 22.90
CA GLU A 120 -2.69 10.50 23.54
C GLU A 120 -1.92 10.22 24.83
N GLY A 121 -0.73 10.86 24.97
CA GLY A 121 0.11 10.80 26.17
C GLY A 121 1.27 9.82 26.09
N ASP A 122 2.42 10.24 26.67
CA ASP A 122 3.66 9.46 26.73
C ASP A 122 3.75 8.54 27.96
N SER A 123 2.89 8.72 28.97
CA SER A 123 2.99 7.98 30.24
C SER A 123 1.63 7.87 30.91
N GLY A 124 1.10 6.64 31.01
CA GLY A 124 -0.15 6.34 31.72
C GLY A 124 -1.18 5.58 30.89
N PRO A 125 -2.42 5.48 31.35
CA PRO A 125 -3.51 4.85 30.58
C PRO A 125 -3.75 5.64 29.30
N GLN A 126 -3.41 5.02 28.15
CA GLN A 126 -3.47 5.66 26.85
C GLN A 126 -4.92 5.73 26.35
N THR A 127 -5.39 6.93 26.13
CA THR A 127 -6.70 7.15 25.52
C THR A 127 -6.54 7.16 23.98
N ILE A 128 -7.45 6.50 23.27
CA ILE A 128 -7.47 6.53 21.80
C ILE A 128 -7.78 7.95 21.36
N LYS A 129 -6.84 8.57 20.65
CA LYS A 129 -6.99 9.93 20.10
C LYS A 129 -7.76 9.93 18.77
N ALA A 130 -7.44 9.01 17.88
CA ALA A 130 -8.08 8.91 16.58
C ALA A 130 -8.15 7.47 16.08
N ALA A 131 -9.25 7.15 15.40
CA ALA A 131 -9.43 5.87 14.72
C ALA A 131 -8.47 5.73 13.53
N PRO A 132 -8.01 4.51 13.20
CA PRO A 132 -7.09 4.26 12.11
C PRO A 132 -7.82 4.30 10.74
N LEU A 133 -8.19 5.50 10.29
CA LEU A 133 -8.74 5.70 8.95
C LEU A 133 -7.61 5.79 7.93
N LEU A 134 -7.81 5.15 6.79
CA LEU A 134 -6.88 5.17 5.67
C LEU A 134 -7.48 5.90 4.48
N LYS A 135 -6.63 6.60 3.72
CA LYS A 135 -6.95 7.02 2.36
C LYS A 135 -6.27 6.08 1.39
N VAL A 136 -7.02 5.47 0.49
CA VAL A 136 -6.50 4.56 -0.52
C VAL A 136 -6.69 5.18 -1.89
N LYS A 137 -5.61 5.23 -2.66
CA LYS A 137 -5.61 5.68 -4.05
C LYS A 137 -4.99 4.63 -4.95
N PHE A 138 -5.71 4.30 -6.01
CA PHE A 138 -5.21 3.46 -7.09
C PHE A 138 -5.76 3.95 -8.42
N MET A 139 -4.90 4.63 -9.19
CA MET A 139 -5.28 5.20 -10.50
C MET A 139 -6.61 5.96 -10.44
N ASN A 140 -7.49 5.71 -11.41
CA ASN A 140 -8.86 6.23 -11.49
C ASN A 140 -9.91 5.28 -10.88
N TRP A 141 -9.53 4.08 -10.45
CA TRP A 141 -10.46 3.09 -9.89
C TRP A 141 -10.77 3.34 -8.42
N ALA A 142 -9.77 3.74 -7.66
CA ALA A 142 -9.91 4.11 -6.26
C ALA A 142 -9.42 5.54 -6.05
N GLN A 143 -10.24 6.50 -6.40
CA GLN A 143 -10.00 7.92 -6.17
C GLN A 143 -11.31 8.66 -5.93
N ASP A 144 -11.23 9.77 -5.25
CA ASP A 144 -12.33 10.72 -5.10
C ASP A 144 -12.57 11.45 -6.42
N SER A 145 -13.84 11.54 -6.83
CA SER A 145 -14.23 12.17 -8.09
C SER A 145 -14.03 13.68 -8.12
N GLU A 146 -14.07 14.35 -6.97
CA GLU A 146 -13.96 15.81 -6.90
C GLU A 146 -12.51 16.29 -6.99
N ASN A 147 -11.61 15.67 -6.21
CA ASN A 147 -10.25 16.15 -6.03
C ASN A 147 -9.18 15.21 -6.57
N GLY A 148 -9.56 14.04 -7.09
CA GLY A 148 -8.61 13.01 -7.51
C GLY A 148 -7.73 12.47 -6.37
N MET A 149 -8.15 12.71 -5.13
CA MET A 149 -7.48 12.21 -3.93
C MET A 149 -7.86 10.76 -3.65
N GLY A 150 -7.21 10.14 -2.67
CA GLY A 150 -7.57 8.79 -2.22
C GLY A 150 -8.92 8.77 -1.51
N LEU A 151 -9.64 7.65 -1.65
CA LEU A 151 -10.88 7.38 -0.94
C LEU A 151 -10.60 7.15 0.54
N VAL A 152 -11.33 7.82 1.41
CA VAL A 152 -11.27 7.58 2.86
C VAL A 152 -12.04 6.31 3.17
N CYS A 153 -11.38 5.37 3.82
CA CYS A 153 -11.93 4.07 4.13
C CYS A 153 -11.49 3.55 5.51
N ALA A 154 -12.30 2.68 6.06
CA ALA A 154 -11.93 1.85 7.19
C ALA A 154 -11.35 0.53 6.67
N CYS A 155 -10.09 0.26 7.00
CA CYS A 155 -9.46 -1.00 6.66
C CYS A 155 -9.85 -2.07 7.69
N GLN A 156 -10.49 -3.14 7.23
CA GLN A 156 -10.87 -4.28 8.11
C GLN A 156 -9.69 -5.20 8.39
N GLY A 157 -8.53 -4.90 7.80
CA GLY A 157 -7.30 -5.68 7.92
C GLY A 157 -6.74 -6.04 6.55
N PHE A 158 -5.53 -6.58 6.56
CA PHE A 158 -4.92 -7.15 5.36
C PHE A 158 -4.25 -8.50 5.68
N ALA A 159 -4.22 -9.36 4.68
CA ALA A 159 -3.46 -10.59 4.71
C ALA A 159 -2.15 -10.40 3.96
N TYR A 160 -1.05 -10.79 4.59
CA TYR A 160 0.29 -10.81 4.01
C TYR A 160 0.69 -12.27 3.79
N GLN A 161 0.95 -12.65 2.56
CA GLN A 161 1.33 -14.00 2.17
C GLN A 161 2.62 -13.95 1.34
N PRO A 162 3.77 -14.32 1.93
CA PRO A 162 5.00 -14.49 1.16
C PRO A 162 4.89 -15.72 0.26
N THR A 163 5.15 -15.53 -1.03
CA THR A 163 5.21 -16.63 -2.02
C THR A 163 6.62 -17.19 -2.03
N LEU A 164 6.76 -18.46 -1.68
CA LEU A 164 8.07 -19.11 -1.54
C LEU A 164 8.59 -19.73 -2.85
N GLU A 165 7.71 -19.98 -3.82
CA GLU A 165 8.08 -20.58 -5.10
C GLU A 165 9.16 -19.80 -5.88
N PRO A 166 9.11 -18.45 -5.98
CA PRO A 166 10.16 -17.68 -6.65
C PRO A 166 11.47 -17.63 -5.85
N GLY A 167 11.46 -18.16 -4.63
CA GLY A 167 12.58 -18.17 -3.70
C GLY A 167 12.63 -16.96 -2.79
N VAL A 168 13.69 -16.89 -1.99
CA VAL A 168 13.92 -15.86 -0.99
C VAL A 168 15.33 -15.30 -1.14
N PHE A 169 15.52 -14.04 -0.77
CA PHE A 169 16.85 -13.47 -0.57
C PHE A 169 17.32 -13.73 0.85
N THR A 170 18.58 -14.14 0.99
CA THR A 170 19.23 -14.31 2.28
C THR A 170 20.19 -13.15 2.53
N ALA A 171 20.08 -12.51 3.68
CA ALA A 171 21.00 -11.48 4.10
C ALA A 171 21.60 -11.83 5.45
N ARG A 172 22.87 -11.45 5.64
CA ARG A 172 23.54 -11.57 6.93
C ARG A 172 23.60 -10.19 7.56
N GLU A 173 22.79 -9.95 8.58
CA GLU A 173 22.80 -8.68 9.28
C GLU A 173 23.84 -8.69 10.40
N LYS A 174 24.68 -7.63 10.41
CA LYS A 174 25.76 -7.44 11.39
C LYS A 174 25.29 -6.84 12.73
N ASN A 175 24.02 -6.88 13.06
CA ASN A 175 23.52 -6.33 14.33
C ASN A 175 23.87 -7.27 15.51
N GLY A 176 25.14 -7.27 15.93
CA GLY A 176 25.64 -7.88 17.17
C GLY A 176 25.57 -9.40 17.31
N LYS A 177 24.70 -10.05 16.56
CA LYS A 177 24.57 -11.51 16.41
C LYS A 177 24.31 -11.80 14.95
N ASN A 178 25.28 -12.39 14.25
CA ASN A 178 25.19 -12.80 12.85
C ASN A 178 23.92 -13.65 12.57
N LYS A 179 22.77 -13.00 12.44
CA LYS A 179 21.50 -13.64 12.13
C LYS A 179 21.30 -13.65 10.62
N ASN A 180 21.02 -14.82 10.08
CA ASN A 180 20.56 -14.93 8.71
C ASN A 180 19.09 -14.46 8.68
N VAL A 181 18.79 -13.47 7.85
CA VAL A 181 17.45 -12.93 7.65
C VAL A 181 17.00 -13.29 6.24
N LEU A 182 15.74 -13.71 6.12
CA LEU A 182 15.12 -14.09 4.87
C LEU A 182 14.17 -13.00 4.41
N TYR A 183 14.28 -12.62 3.14
CA TYR A 183 13.39 -11.64 2.50
C TYR A 183 12.70 -12.29 1.30
N PRO A 184 11.37 -12.33 1.24
CA PRO A 184 10.66 -12.92 0.12
C PRO A 184 10.87 -12.08 -1.15
N LYS A 185 11.01 -12.76 -2.30
CA LYS A 185 11.07 -12.11 -3.60
C LYS A 185 9.71 -11.60 -4.04
N VAL A 186 8.66 -12.34 -3.70
CA VAL A 186 7.27 -12.00 -4.03
C VAL A 186 6.42 -12.16 -2.79
N CYS A 187 5.55 -11.21 -2.55
CA CYS A 187 4.52 -11.31 -1.53
C CYS A 187 3.18 -10.83 -2.07
N THR A 188 2.14 -11.53 -1.71
CA THR A 188 0.75 -11.17 -2.00
C THR A 188 0.15 -10.46 -0.81
N ILE A 189 -0.50 -9.34 -1.07
CA ILE A 189 -1.25 -8.57 -0.08
C ILE A 189 -2.71 -8.52 -0.53
N THR A 190 -3.60 -8.89 0.38
CA THR A 190 -5.06 -8.79 0.15
C THR A 190 -5.66 -7.96 1.26
N THR A 191 -6.40 -6.91 0.93
CA THR A 191 -7.02 -6.01 1.90
C THR A 191 -8.50 -5.80 1.58
N ASN A 192 -9.31 -5.68 2.65
CA ASN A 192 -10.73 -5.37 2.57
C ASN A 192 -10.97 -3.99 3.18
N LEU A 193 -11.60 -3.13 2.41
CA LEU A 193 -11.83 -1.72 2.70
C LEU A 193 -13.34 -1.44 2.71
N THR A 194 -13.80 -0.69 3.69
CA THR A 194 -15.18 -0.18 3.77
C THR A 194 -15.15 1.33 3.68
N ILE A 195 -15.89 1.87 2.73
CA ILE A 195 -15.96 3.30 2.39
C ILE A 195 -17.30 3.86 2.83
#